data_1827c82ee484c438900b9062143628cc
#
_entry.id   1827c82ee484c438900b9062143628cc
#
_cell.length_a   1.000
_cell.length_b   1.000
_cell.length_c   1.000
_cell.angle_alpha   90.00
_cell.angle_beta   90.00
_cell.angle_gamma   90.00
#
_symmetry.space_group_name_H-M   'P 1'
#
loop_
_entity.id
_entity.type
_entity.pdbx_description
1 polymer ?
#
loop_
_entity_poly.entity_id
_entity_poly.type
_entity_poly.pdbx_seq_one_letter_code
_entity_poly.pdbx_strand_id
1 'polypeptide(L)'
;MSKKITLLGSTGSIGTQSLDVIRAQGYEVFGLSAHSHVEKILEQIEEFHPRYVCMTNPDAAARLDAALAGRANAPRLLTGPEGLKELAAMDGPDVVLNSVVGIAGLGASLTAIESGHDLALANKESLVTGGHLVTQAVAKHGVKLLPVDSEHSAIFQCLQDKESAKSLTKILLTASGGPFFGMKTEELRGKTKADALKHPNWNMGAKITIDSATLMNKGLELIEAVWLFGLPPEKIQIVVQRQSIVHSAVQYSDNSI
;
A
#
# COMPACT_ATOMS: atom_id res chain seq x y z
N MET A 1 -11.24 18.11 -14.00
CA MET A 1 -11.69 16.75 -14.32
C MET A 1 -11.47 15.88 -13.08
N SER A 2 -12.39 14.93 -12.81
CA SER A 2 -12.22 13.96 -11.73
C SER A 2 -11.05 13.04 -12.05
N LYS A 3 -10.21 12.70 -11.04
CA LYS A 3 -9.11 11.74 -11.22
C LYS A 3 -9.67 10.33 -11.42
N LYS A 4 -9.00 9.55 -12.27
CA LYS A 4 -9.31 8.13 -12.52
C LYS A 4 -8.28 7.25 -11.85
N ILE A 5 -8.74 6.30 -11.06
CA ILE A 5 -7.89 5.44 -10.25
C ILE A 5 -8.07 3.97 -10.65
N THR A 6 -6.98 3.27 -10.89
CA THR A 6 -6.94 1.81 -10.87
C THR A 6 -6.50 1.37 -9.47
N LEU A 7 -7.33 0.58 -8.79
CA LEU A 7 -7.07 0.11 -7.44
C LEU A 7 -6.82 -1.40 -7.43
N LEU A 8 -5.57 -1.77 -7.20
CA LEU A 8 -5.15 -3.16 -7.07
C LEU A 8 -5.28 -3.61 -5.61
N GLY A 9 -6.07 -4.67 -5.37
CA GLY A 9 -6.34 -5.18 -4.02
C GLY A 9 -7.48 -4.48 -3.29
N SER A 10 -8.54 -4.10 -4.00
CA SER A 10 -9.66 -3.27 -3.51
C SER A 10 -10.43 -3.87 -2.33
N THR A 11 -10.45 -5.18 -2.18
CA THR A 11 -11.19 -5.87 -1.10
C THR A 11 -10.39 -6.00 0.21
N GLY A 12 -9.10 -5.63 0.21
CA GLY A 12 -8.25 -5.60 1.40
C GLY A 12 -8.51 -4.40 2.31
N SER A 13 -7.80 -4.33 3.44
CA SER A 13 -7.94 -3.25 4.43
C SER A 13 -7.64 -1.87 3.82
N ILE A 14 -6.49 -1.71 3.16
CA ILE A 14 -6.13 -0.44 2.51
C ILE A 14 -7.03 -0.18 1.29
N GLY A 15 -7.35 -1.24 0.52
CA GLY A 15 -8.23 -1.10 -0.64
C GLY A 15 -9.60 -0.52 -0.29
N THR A 16 -10.23 -0.98 0.79
CA THR A 16 -11.53 -0.44 1.23
C THR A 16 -11.43 0.99 1.72
N GLN A 17 -10.40 1.33 2.48
CA GLN A 17 -10.15 2.72 2.90
C GLN A 17 -9.87 3.64 1.71
N SER A 18 -9.18 3.13 0.68
CA SER A 18 -8.95 3.87 -0.56
C SER A 18 -10.25 4.16 -1.30
N LEU A 19 -11.20 3.22 -1.31
CA LEU A 19 -12.54 3.45 -1.87
C LEU A 19 -13.33 4.49 -1.09
N ASP A 20 -13.19 4.57 0.24
CA ASP A 20 -13.80 5.63 1.04
C ASP A 20 -13.26 7.01 0.64
N VAL A 21 -11.95 7.13 0.42
CA VAL A 21 -11.33 8.37 -0.08
C VAL A 21 -11.79 8.70 -1.51
N ILE A 22 -11.83 7.70 -2.41
CA ILE A 22 -12.31 7.86 -3.78
C ILE A 22 -13.73 8.41 -3.79
N ARG A 23 -14.61 7.84 -2.96
CA ARG A 23 -16.01 8.30 -2.79
C ARG A 23 -16.08 9.73 -2.28
N ALA A 24 -15.34 10.05 -1.22
CA ALA A 24 -15.34 11.37 -0.60
C ALA A 24 -14.80 12.46 -1.54
N GLN A 25 -13.85 12.14 -2.41
CA GLN A 25 -13.24 13.08 -3.36
C GLN A 25 -13.96 13.11 -4.72
N GLY A 26 -14.93 12.25 -4.96
CA GLY A 26 -15.62 12.13 -6.24
C GLY A 26 -14.70 11.68 -7.38
N TYR A 27 -13.69 10.84 -7.09
CA TYR A 27 -12.83 10.25 -8.11
C TYR A 27 -13.53 9.10 -8.85
N GLU A 28 -13.12 8.82 -10.08
CA GLU A 28 -13.62 7.70 -10.89
C GLU A 28 -12.78 6.44 -10.62
N VAL A 29 -13.43 5.31 -10.40
CA VAL A 29 -12.76 4.01 -10.38
C VAL A 29 -12.67 3.49 -11.81
N PHE A 30 -11.45 3.45 -12.36
CA PHE A 30 -11.21 2.91 -13.69
C PHE A 30 -11.16 1.38 -13.69
N GLY A 31 -10.47 0.80 -12.70
CA GLY A 31 -10.34 -0.63 -12.55
C GLY A 31 -10.15 -1.08 -11.11
N LEU A 32 -10.60 -2.28 -10.80
CA LEU A 32 -10.49 -2.91 -9.49
C LEU A 32 -9.81 -4.27 -9.61
N SER A 33 -9.06 -4.69 -8.60
CA SER A 33 -8.68 -6.09 -8.48
C SER A 33 -8.90 -6.66 -7.10
N ALA A 34 -9.16 -7.97 -7.06
CA ALA A 34 -9.21 -8.75 -5.83
C ALA A 34 -8.58 -10.13 -6.04
N HIS A 35 -8.31 -10.84 -4.94
CA HIS A 35 -7.83 -12.22 -5.02
C HIS A 35 -8.99 -13.20 -5.12
N SER A 36 -9.84 -13.30 -4.08
CA SER A 36 -10.87 -14.33 -3.98
C SER A 36 -12.22 -13.87 -3.40
N HIS A 37 -12.32 -12.63 -2.94
CA HIS A 37 -13.56 -12.10 -2.32
C HIS A 37 -14.58 -11.67 -3.38
N VAL A 38 -15.34 -12.63 -3.93
CA VAL A 38 -16.30 -12.39 -5.02
C VAL A 38 -17.47 -11.49 -4.56
N GLU A 39 -18.02 -11.75 -3.39
CA GLU A 39 -19.16 -11.00 -2.85
C GLU A 39 -18.81 -9.51 -2.69
N LYS A 40 -17.65 -9.24 -2.09
CA LYS A 40 -17.19 -7.87 -1.85
C LYS A 40 -16.83 -7.11 -3.13
N ILE A 41 -16.21 -7.77 -4.11
CA ILE A 41 -15.91 -7.12 -5.40
C ILE A 41 -17.21 -6.84 -6.19
N LEU A 42 -18.25 -7.68 -6.07
CA LEU A 42 -19.56 -7.42 -6.67
C LEU A 42 -20.20 -6.15 -6.10
N GLU A 43 -20.18 -5.96 -4.77
CA GLU A 43 -20.65 -4.73 -4.12
C GLU A 43 -19.90 -3.50 -4.65
N GLN A 44 -18.57 -3.60 -4.81
CA GLN A 44 -17.75 -2.54 -5.34
C GLN A 44 -18.02 -2.25 -6.82
N ILE A 45 -18.32 -3.27 -7.64
CA ILE A 45 -18.73 -3.11 -9.03
C ILE A 45 -20.07 -2.36 -9.12
N GLU A 46 -21.04 -2.71 -8.30
CA GLU A 46 -22.34 -2.06 -8.28
C GLU A 46 -22.26 -0.58 -7.85
N GLU A 47 -21.35 -0.26 -6.96
CA GLU A 47 -21.20 1.10 -6.45
C GLU A 47 -20.37 2.00 -7.37
N PHE A 48 -19.23 1.49 -7.84
CA PHE A 48 -18.23 2.31 -8.52
C PHE A 48 -18.23 2.18 -10.05
N HIS A 49 -18.94 1.21 -10.59
CA HIS A 49 -19.06 0.96 -12.04
C HIS A 49 -17.71 0.97 -12.78
N PRO A 50 -16.70 0.19 -12.34
CA PRO A 50 -15.39 0.16 -12.97
C PRO A 50 -15.53 -0.39 -14.41
N ARG A 51 -14.62 0.02 -15.31
CA ARG A 51 -14.54 -0.53 -16.66
C ARG A 51 -13.93 -1.92 -16.71
N TYR A 52 -13.02 -2.20 -15.76
CA TYR A 52 -12.23 -3.43 -15.71
C TYR A 52 -12.21 -3.97 -14.28
N VAL A 53 -12.24 -5.29 -14.18
CA VAL A 53 -12.05 -5.99 -12.91
C VAL A 53 -11.10 -7.15 -13.11
N CYS A 54 -10.17 -7.36 -12.19
CA CYS A 54 -9.28 -8.52 -12.20
C CYS A 54 -9.48 -9.39 -10.96
N MET A 55 -9.67 -10.68 -11.17
CA MET A 55 -9.62 -11.68 -10.09
C MET A 55 -8.38 -12.56 -10.27
N THR A 56 -7.46 -12.54 -9.30
CA THR A 56 -6.21 -13.30 -9.43
C THR A 56 -6.35 -14.77 -9.07
N ASN A 57 -7.39 -15.18 -8.35
CA ASN A 57 -7.73 -16.60 -8.11
C ASN A 57 -8.65 -17.12 -9.22
N PRO A 58 -8.30 -18.23 -9.91
CA PRO A 58 -9.08 -18.73 -11.05
C PRO A 58 -10.52 -19.14 -10.70
N ASP A 59 -10.71 -19.81 -9.54
CA ASP A 59 -12.06 -20.27 -9.13
C ASP A 59 -12.96 -19.09 -8.78
N ALA A 60 -12.41 -18.07 -8.14
CA ALA A 60 -13.12 -16.84 -7.84
C ALA A 60 -13.42 -16.06 -9.13
N ALA A 61 -12.52 -16.07 -10.10
CA ALA A 61 -12.75 -15.46 -11.42
C ALA A 61 -13.95 -16.11 -12.14
N ALA A 62 -14.01 -17.44 -12.17
CA ALA A 62 -15.13 -18.17 -12.76
C ALA A 62 -16.46 -17.86 -12.05
N ARG A 63 -16.48 -17.77 -10.72
CA ARG A 63 -17.65 -17.39 -9.94
C ARG A 63 -18.10 -15.95 -10.24
N LEU A 64 -17.16 -15.03 -10.36
CA LEU A 64 -17.46 -13.65 -10.71
C LEU A 64 -18.01 -13.53 -12.13
N ASP A 65 -17.40 -14.23 -13.09
CA ASP A 65 -17.87 -14.27 -14.49
C ASP A 65 -19.33 -14.74 -14.58
N ALA A 66 -19.65 -15.85 -13.89
CA ALA A 66 -21.02 -16.35 -13.81
C ALA A 66 -21.99 -15.33 -13.17
N ALA A 67 -21.56 -14.60 -12.14
CA ALA A 67 -22.38 -13.58 -11.48
C ALA A 67 -22.57 -12.31 -12.32
N LEU A 68 -21.66 -12.02 -13.25
CA LEU A 68 -21.73 -10.87 -14.17
C LEU A 68 -22.47 -11.22 -15.47
N ALA A 69 -22.70 -12.49 -15.76
CA ALA A 69 -23.34 -12.95 -16.99
C ALA A 69 -24.72 -12.30 -17.18
N GLY A 70 -24.95 -11.71 -18.36
CA GLY A 70 -26.20 -11.05 -18.72
C GLY A 70 -26.43 -9.66 -18.13
N ARG A 71 -25.50 -9.09 -17.36
CA ARG A 71 -25.59 -7.72 -16.87
C ARG A 71 -25.23 -6.72 -17.97
N ALA A 72 -26.06 -5.71 -18.17
CA ALA A 72 -25.92 -4.74 -19.29
C ALA A 72 -24.62 -3.93 -19.24
N ASN A 73 -24.08 -3.66 -18.06
CA ASN A 73 -22.87 -2.83 -17.87
C ASN A 73 -21.79 -3.60 -17.08
N ALA A 74 -21.65 -4.91 -17.35
CA ALA A 74 -20.62 -5.70 -16.69
C ALA A 74 -19.22 -5.19 -17.08
N PRO A 75 -18.30 -5.04 -16.11
CA PRO A 75 -16.92 -4.71 -16.41
C PRO A 75 -16.25 -5.84 -17.20
N ARG A 76 -15.22 -5.49 -18.00
CA ARG A 76 -14.37 -6.52 -18.61
C ARG A 76 -13.60 -7.25 -17.51
N LEU A 77 -13.78 -8.57 -17.41
CA LEU A 77 -13.09 -9.41 -16.45
C LEU A 77 -11.73 -9.84 -16.98
N LEU A 78 -10.70 -9.63 -16.16
CA LEU A 78 -9.33 -10.10 -16.31
C LEU A 78 -9.04 -11.15 -15.25
N THR A 79 -8.14 -12.09 -15.52
CA THR A 79 -7.90 -13.22 -14.61
C THR A 79 -6.43 -13.49 -14.36
N GLY A 80 -6.13 -13.98 -13.17
CA GLY A 80 -4.79 -14.43 -12.81
C GLY A 80 -3.77 -13.30 -12.62
N PRO A 81 -2.49 -13.67 -12.36
CA PRO A 81 -1.41 -12.70 -12.18
C PRO A 81 -1.12 -11.86 -13.43
N GLU A 82 -1.26 -12.44 -14.60
CA GLU A 82 -1.06 -11.69 -15.86
C GLU A 82 -2.19 -10.69 -16.12
N GLY A 83 -3.45 -11.04 -15.76
CA GLY A 83 -4.56 -10.10 -15.80
C GLY A 83 -4.37 -8.93 -14.82
N LEU A 84 -3.70 -9.14 -13.68
CA LEU A 84 -3.35 -8.06 -12.75
C LEU A 84 -2.34 -7.09 -13.36
N LYS A 85 -1.33 -7.60 -14.06
CA LYS A 85 -0.36 -6.78 -14.79
C LYS A 85 -1.03 -6.05 -15.95
N GLU A 86 -1.89 -6.74 -16.73
CA GLU A 86 -2.66 -6.12 -17.82
C GLU A 86 -3.49 -4.94 -17.28
N LEU A 87 -4.18 -5.12 -16.14
CA LEU A 87 -4.95 -4.05 -15.51
C LEU A 87 -4.08 -2.87 -15.09
N ALA A 88 -2.90 -3.15 -14.56
CA ALA A 88 -1.95 -2.12 -14.12
C ALA A 88 -1.35 -1.31 -15.29
N ALA A 89 -1.31 -1.89 -16.48
CA ALA A 89 -0.74 -1.30 -17.71
C ALA A 89 -1.77 -0.52 -18.55
N MET A 90 -3.07 -0.67 -18.27
CA MET A 90 -4.12 -0.09 -19.12
C MET A 90 -4.06 1.42 -19.17
N ASP A 91 -4.14 1.99 -20.37
CA ASP A 91 -4.29 3.42 -20.56
C ASP A 91 -5.62 3.93 -20.00
N GLY A 92 -5.58 5.08 -19.36
CA GLY A 92 -6.78 5.77 -18.92
C GLY A 92 -6.82 6.18 -17.43
N PRO A 93 -6.23 5.46 -16.46
CA PRO A 93 -6.13 5.95 -15.11
C PRO A 93 -5.05 7.04 -14.98
N ASP A 94 -5.28 8.01 -14.08
CA ASP A 94 -4.28 9.00 -13.70
C ASP A 94 -3.28 8.42 -12.69
N VAL A 95 -3.73 7.45 -11.88
CA VAL A 95 -2.92 6.82 -10.82
C VAL A 95 -3.30 5.35 -10.71
N VAL A 96 -2.30 4.51 -10.55
CA VAL A 96 -2.45 3.13 -10.10
C VAL A 96 -2.13 3.06 -8.62
N LEU A 97 -3.10 2.63 -7.79
CA LEU A 97 -2.88 2.39 -6.37
C LEU A 97 -2.70 0.88 -6.14
N ASN A 98 -1.54 0.49 -5.65
CA ASN A 98 -1.24 -0.92 -5.36
C ASN A 98 -1.32 -1.21 -3.85
N SER A 99 -2.37 -1.92 -3.44
CA SER A 99 -2.59 -2.44 -2.09
C SER A 99 -2.62 -3.98 -2.02
N VAL A 100 -2.06 -4.64 -3.02
CA VAL A 100 -1.89 -6.09 -3.02
C VAL A 100 -0.91 -6.50 -1.90
N VAL A 101 -1.20 -7.57 -1.19
CA VAL A 101 -0.38 -8.04 -0.07
C VAL A 101 0.78 -8.91 -0.56
N GLY A 102 1.98 -8.69 -0.01
CA GLY A 102 3.16 -9.51 -0.27
C GLY A 102 3.80 -9.25 -1.63
N ILE A 103 4.72 -10.14 -2.04
CA ILE A 103 5.52 -9.98 -3.27
C ILE A 103 4.70 -10.02 -4.56
N ALA A 104 3.46 -10.53 -4.49
CA ALA A 104 2.56 -10.57 -5.66
C ALA A 104 2.28 -9.18 -6.27
N GLY A 105 2.42 -8.11 -5.48
CA GLY A 105 2.26 -6.74 -5.94
C GLY A 105 3.41 -6.19 -6.77
N LEU A 106 4.63 -6.75 -6.66
CA LEU A 106 5.83 -6.19 -7.30
C LEU A 106 5.72 -6.13 -8.84
N GLY A 107 5.28 -7.24 -9.46
CA GLY A 107 5.13 -7.29 -10.92
C GLY A 107 4.16 -6.23 -11.44
N ALA A 108 3.00 -6.07 -10.78
CA ALA A 108 2.02 -5.06 -11.16
C ALA A 108 2.53 -3.62 -10.92
N SER A 109 3.32 -3.39 -9.85
CA SER A 109 3.97 -2.10 -9.59
C SER A 109 4.93 -1.72 -10.72
N LEU A 110 5.81 -2.64 -11.13
CA LEU A 110 6.76 -2.41 -12.22
C LEU A 110 6.01 -2.16 -13.53
N THR A 111 5.00 -2.97 -13.84
CA THR A 111 4.21 -2.82 -15.06
C THR A 111 3.49 -1.45 -15.11
N ALA A 112 2.90 -1.00 -13.99
CA ALA A 112 2.28 0.34 -13.92
C ALA A 112 3.29 1.45 -14.23
N ILE A 113 4.47 1.41 -13.60
CA ILE A 113 5.55 2.38 -13.81
C ILE A 113 6.03 2.37 -15.28
N GLU A 114 6.29 1.17 -15.84
CA GLU A 114 6.76 0.99 -17.22
C GLU A 114 5.74 1.46 -18.25
N SER A 115 4.45 1.45 -17.89
CA SER A 115 3.35 1.99 -18.70
C SER A 115 3.12 3.49 -18.52
N GLY A 116 3.95 4.17 -17.71
CA GLY A 116 3.91 5.62 -17.54
C GLY A 116 2.90 6.12 -16.51
N HIS A 117 2.38 5.25 -15.63
CA HIS A 117 1.44 5.64 -14.59
C HIS A 117 2.14 6.07 -13.31
N ASP A 118 1.65 7.13 -12.68
CA ASP A 118 1.98 7.46 -11.30
C ASP A 118 1.52 6.30 -10.40
N LEU A 119 2.40 5.85 -9.49
CA LEU A 119 2.13 4.72 -8.60
C LEU A 119 1.93 5.18 -7.16
N ALA A 120 0.73 5.01 -6.61
CA ALA A 120 0.46 5.09 -5.18
C ALA A 120 0.69 3.71 -4.56
N LEU A 121 1.74 3.59 -3.74
CA LEU A 121 2.23 2.31 -3.25
C LEU A 121 1.90 2.11 -1.77
N ALA A 122 0.98 1.18 -1.49
CA ALA A 122 0.71 0.65 -0.15
C ALA A 122 1.39 -0.71 0.09
N ASN A 123 1.83 -1.37 -0.98
CA ASN A 123 2.54 -2.65 -0.94
C ASN A 123 4.02 -2.44 -0.64
N LYS A 124 4.37 -2.36 0.66
CA LYS A 124 5.76 -2.16 1.10
C LYS A 124 6.71 -3.26 0.68
N GLU A 125 6.20 -4.48 0.52
CA GLU A 125 7.00 -5.64 0.10
C GLU A 125 7.62 -5.45 -1.30
N SER A 126 7.00 -4.66 -2.16
CA SER A 126 7.58 -4.32 -3.47
C SER A 126 8.90 -3.55 -3.32
N LEU A 127 8.99 -2.59 -2.41
CA LEU A 127 10.24 -1.86 -2.15
C LEU A 127 11.24 -2.68 -1.33
N VAL A 128 10.76 -3.48 -0.38
CA VAL A 128 11.64 -4.35 0.42
C VAL A 128 12.36 -5.36 -0.45
N THR A 129 11.65 -5.95 -1.42
CA THR A 129 12.20 -7.04 -2.26
C THR A 129 12.87 -6.51 -3.53
N GLY A 130 12.27 -5.51 -4.16
CA GLY A 130 12.66 -5.00 -5.47
C GLY A 130 12.90 -3.49 -5.51
N GLY A 131 13.27 -2.85 -4.39
CA GLY A 131 13.39 -1.39 -4.29
C GLY A 131 14.28 -0.79 -5.37
N HIS A 132 15.42 -1.42 -5.66
CA HIS A 132 16.31 -0.98 -6.74
C HIS A 132 15.64 -1.04 -8.12
N LEU A 133 14.82 -2.07 -8.40
CA LEU A 133 14.09 -2.17 -9.67
C LEU A 133 13.01 -1.08 -9.77
N VAL A 134 12.25 -0.90 -8.69
CA VAL A 134 11.17 0.10 -8.63
C VAL A 134 11.72 1.51 -8.78
N THR A 135 12.75 1.88 -8.03
CA THR A 135 13.34 3.23 -8.09
C THR A 135 14.02 3.53 -9.43
N GLN A 136 14.69 2.54 -10.01
CA GLN A 136 15.25 2.67 -11.37
C GLN A 136 14.15 2.84 -12.43
N ALA A 137 13.07 2.07 -12.35
CA ALA A 137 11.94 2.18 -13.26
C ALA A 137 11.27 3.56 -13.13
N VAL A 138 11.02 4.04 -11.90
CA VAL A 138 10.47 5.37 -11.63
C VAL A 138 11.34 6.47 -12.26
N ALA A 139 12.66 6.42 -12.05
CA ALA A 139 13.59 7.39 -12.62
C ALA A 139 13.61 7.34 -14.15
N LYS A 140 13.59 6.14 -14.74
CA LYS A 140 13.62 5.93 -16.19
C LYS A 140 12.36 6.43 -16.88
N HIS A 141 11.18 6.20 -16.29
CA HIS A 141 9.89 6.54 -16.91
C HIS A 141 9.35 7.90 -16.47
N GLY A 142 9.99 8.56 -15.49
CA GLY A 142 9.63 9.91 -15.03
C GLY A 142 8.28 9.99 -14.31
N VAL A 143 7.77 8.89 -13.79
CA VAL A 143 6.52 8.82 -13.03
C VAL A 143 6.75 9.14 -11.55
N LYS A 144 5.66 9.39 -10.81
CA LYS A 144 5.72 9.63 -9.37
C LYS A 144 5.50 8.33 -8.61
N LEU A 145 6.30 8.14 -7.56
CA LEU A 145 6.08 7.11 -6.55
C LEU A 145 5.53 7.77 -5.28
N LEU A 146 4.27 7.48 -4.96
CA LEU A 146 3.51 8.12 -3.87
C LEU A 146 3.33 7.11 -2.73
N PRO A 147 3.92 7.32 -1.55
CA PRO A 147 3.74 6.41 -0.44
C PRO A 147 2.34 6.51 0.15
N VAL A 148 1.72 5.37 0.42
CA VAL A 148 0.40 5.25 1.05
C VAL A 148 0.50 4.83 2.52
N ASP A 149 1.55 4.09 2.90
CA ASP A 149 1.83 3.76 4.29
C ASP A 149 1.87 5.03 5.14
N SER A 150 1.21 5.03 6.30
CA SER A 150 0.96 6.24 7.10
C SER A 150 2.22 6.98 7.51
N GLU A 151 3.25 6.26 7.95
CA GLU A 151 4.53 6.82 8.36
C GLU A 151 5.27 7.46 7.17
N HIS A 152 5.31 6.76 6.05
CA HIS A 152 5.96 7.26 4.83
C HIS A 152 5.19 8.40 4.20
N SER A 153 3.86 8.36 4.23
CA SER A 153 3.02 9.46 3.78
C SER A 153 3.25 10.72 4.61
N ALA A 154 3.40 10.61 5.94
CA ALA A 154 3.71 11.74 6.81
C ALA A 154 5.09 12.35 6.48
N ILE A 155 6.11 11.52 6.29
CA ILE A 155 7.45 11.97 5.86
C ILE A 155 7.37 12.65 4.50
N PHE A 156 6.67 12.03 3.54
CA PHE A 156 6.48 12.58 2.21
C PHE A 156 5.82 13.96 2.22
N GLN A 157 4.83 14.17 3.09
CA GLN A 157 4.19 15.48 3.25
C GLN A 157 5.14 16.56 3.77
N CYS A 158 6.06 16.21 4.66
CA CYS A 158 7.10 17.14 5.14
C CYS A 158 8.13 17.52 4.06
N LEU A 159 8.27 16.71 3.02
CA LEU A 159 9.30 16.85 1.98
C LEU A 159 8.74 17.33 0.62
N GLN A 160 7.54 17.94 0.61
CA GLN A 160 6.91 18.43 -0.64
C GLN A 160 7.66 19.62 -1.25
N ASP A 161 8.31 20.42 -0.43
CA ASP A 161 9.14 21.51 -0.89
C ASP A 161 10.57 21.02 -1.19
N LYS A 162 11.11 21.40 -2.35
CA LYS A 162 12.43 20.94 -2.80
C LYS A 162 13.58 21.42 -1.91
N GLU A 163 13.49 22.61 -1.33
CA GLU A 163 14.54 23.12 -0.43
C GLU A 163 14.49 22.38 0.92
N SER A 164 13.29 22.11 1.44
CA SER A 164 13.12 21.27 2.63
C SER A 164 13.66 19.87 2.41
N ALA A 165 13.40 19.27 1.25
CA ALA A 165 13.95 17.95 0.91
C ALA A 165 15.48 17.91 0.88
N LYS A 166 16.14 18.98 0.39
CA LYS A 166 17.63 19.09 0.39
C LYS A 166 18.22 19.25 1.78
N SER A 167 17.47 19.85 2.70
CA SER A 167 17.92 20.08 4.08
C SER A 167 17.66 18.90 5.03
N LEU A 168 17.05 17.82 4.55
CA LEU A 168 16.77 16.60 5.30
C LEU A 168 18.08 15.97 5.81
N THR A 169 18.19 15.77 7.11
CA THR A 169 19.36 15.13 7.74
C THR A 169 19.01 13.79 8.37
N LYS A 170 17.79 13.63 8.89
CA LYS A 170 17.35 12.42 9.57
C LYS A 170 15.84 12.23 9.45
N ILE A 171 15.40 10.98 9.41
CA ILE A 171 14.01 10.58 9.57
C ILE A 171 13.81 9.98 10.97
N LEU A 172 12.75 10.40 11.65
CA LEU A 172 12.26 9.82 12.90
C LEU A 172 11.04 8.95 12.56
N LEU A 173 11.29 7.66 12.33
CA LEU A 173 10.25 6.69 11.92
C LEU A 173 9.54 6.19 13.17
N THR A 174 8.27 6.56 13.36
CA THR A 174 7.51 6.18 14.56
C THR A 174 6.98 4.75 14.50
N ALA A 175 6.80 4.14 15.65
CA ALA A 175 6.21 2.81 15.84
C ALA A 175 5.25 2.81 17.02
N SER A 176 4.15 2.07 16.96
CA SER A 176 3.26 1.85 18.11
C SER A 176 3.90 0.94 19.19
N GLY A 177 4.88 0.13 18.79
CA GLY A 177 5.53 -0.88 19.65
C GLY A 177 4.76 -2.20 19.75
N GLY A 178 3.54 -2.29 19.21
CA GLY A 178 2.74 -3.50 19.17
C GLY A 178 2.23 -3.97 20.55
N PRO A 179 1.56 -5.15 20.62
CA PRO A 179 0.97 -5.68 21.85
C PRO A 179 1.99 -6.19 22.88
N PHE A 180 3.22 -6.46 22.47
CA PHE A 180 4.26 -7.04 23.33
C PHE A 180 5.26 -6.01 23.87
N PHE A 181 5.01 -4.73 23.59
CA PHE A 181 5.88 -3.66 24.05
C PHE A 181 6.05 -3.68 25.58
N GLY A 182 7.32 -3.63 26.03
CA GLY A 182 7.66 -3.62 27.47
C GLY A 182 7.67 -4.99 28.14
N MET A 183 7.29 -6.07 27.43
CA MET A 183 7.37 -7.43 27.96
C MET A 183 8.80 -7.93 27.99
N LYS A 184 9.16 -8.64 29.06
CA LYS A 184 10.44 -9.35 29.18
C LYS A 184 10.41 -10.66 28.40
N THR A 185 11.59 -11.22 28.13
CA THR A 185 11.73 -12.48 27.39
C THR A 185 10.94 -13.64 28.00
N GLU A 186 10.90 -13.71 29.34
CA GLU A 186 10.15 -14.73 30.08
C GLU A 186 8.64 -14.62 29.85
N GLU A 187 8.12 -13.38 29.76
CA GLU A 187 6.70 -13.09 29.54
C GLU A 187 6.28 -13.37 28.09
N LEU A 188 7.24 -13.33 27.15
CA LEU A 188 7.01 -13.67 25.75
C LEU A 188 6.92 -15.19 25.53
N ARG A 189 7.51 -16.00 26.42
CA ARG A 189 7.38 -17.44 26.35
C ARG A 189 5.92 -17.85 26.52
N GLY A 190 5.39 -18.60 25.58
CA GLY A 190 3.99 -19.03 25.60
C GLY A 190 2.99 -18.04 24.98
N LYS A 191 3.42 -16.89 24.46
CA LYS A 191 2.54 -16.03 23.63
C LYS A 191 2.16 -16.74 22.34
N THR A 192 0.90 -16.59 21.97
CA THR A 192 0.30 -17.25 20.82
C THR A 192 0.03 -16.26 19.69
N LYS A 193 -0.31 -16.80 18.51
CA LYS A 193 -0.84 -15.99 17.40
C LYS A 193 -2.03 -15.14 17.83
N ALA A 194 -2.93 -15.67 18.67
CA ALA A 194 -4.09 -14.95 19.16
C ALA A 194 -3.69 -13.73 20.02
N ASP A 195 -2.60 -13.83 20.78
CA ASP A 195 -2.08 -12.70 21.55
C ASP A 195 -1.43 -11.65 20.65
N ALA A 196 -0.70 -12.06 19.63
CA ALA A 196 -0.10 -11.16 18.65
C ALA A 196 -1.14 -10.38 17.82
N LEU A 197 -2.33 -10.96 17.60
CA LEU A 197 -3.43 -10.31 16.89
C LEU A 197 -4.17 -9.25 17.70
N LYS A 198 -3.89 -9.09 19.01
CA LYS A 198 -4.50 -8.07 19.87
C LYS A 198 -3.72 -6.76 19.85
N HIS A 199 -3.79 -6.04 18.70
CA HIS A 199 -3.12 -4.73 18.63
C HIS A 199 -3.84 -3.70 19.54
N PRO A 200 -3.10 -2.90 20.35
CA PRO A 200 -3.73 -2.02 21.35
C PRO A 200 -4.48 -0.83 20.73
N ASN A 201 -4.07 -0.34 19.57
CA ASN A 201 -4.56 0.92 18.99
C ASN A 201 -5.29 0.72 17.67
N TRP A 202 -5.00 -0.35 16.89
CA TRP A 202 -5.44 -0.48 15.50
C TRP A 202 -6.16 -1.80 15.24
N ASN A 203 -7.21 -1.72 14.42
CA ASN A 203 -7.85 -2.87 13.81
C ASN A 203 -7.34 -3.00 12.36
N MET A 204 -6.42 -3.90 12.12
CA MET A 204 -5.70 -4.06 10.85
C MET A 204 -5.84 -5.48 10.32
N GLY A 205 -5.37 -5.70 9.09
CA GLY A 205 -5.26 -7.06 8.52
C GLY A 205 -4.35 -7.96 9.37
N ALA A 206 -4.60 -9.27 9.35
CA ALA A 206 -3.89 -10.23 10.20
C ALA A 206 -2.36 -10.21 10.02
N LYS A 207 -1.88 -10.11 8.77
CA LYS A 207 -0.43 -10.07 8.49
C LYS A 207 0.25 -8.88 9.17
N ILE A 208 -0.22 -7.66 8.91
CA ILE A 208 0.41 -6.44 9.45
C ILE A 208 0.30 -6.39 10.98
N THR A 209 -0.76 -6.96 11.56
CA THR A 209 -0.92 -7.05 13.02
C THR A 209 0.14 -7.95 13.65
N ILE A 210 0.44 -9.10 13.05
CA ILE A 210 1.53 -10.00 13.47
C ILE A 210 2.89 -9.31 13.27
N ASP A 211 3.11 -8.66 12.14
CA ASP A 211 4.35 -7.95 11.84
C ASP A 211 4.57 -6.80 12.87
N SER A 212 3.51 -6.10 13.27
CA SER A 212 3.57 -5.08 14.32
C SER A 212 3.94 -5.67 15.69
N ALA A 213 3.37 -6.83 16.04
CA ALA A 213 3.66 -7.51 17.31
C ALA A 213 5.13 -7.89 17.48
N THR A 214 5.81 -8.18 16.38
CA THR A 214 7.22 -8.58 16.33
C THR A 214 8.18 -7.44 15.96
N LEU A 215 7.67 -6.24 15.69
CA LEU A 215 8.38 -5.11 15.07
C LEU A 215 8.93 -5.41 13.66
N MET A 216 8.57 -6.54 13.05
CA MET A 216 8.91 -6.84 11.65
C MET A 216 8.35 -5.77 10.72
N ASN A 217 7.11 -5.30 10.96
CA ASN A 217 6.51 -4.21 10.19
C ASN A 217 7.43 -2.98 10.16
N LYS A 218 8.02 -2.61 11.31
CA LYS A 218 8.92 -1.46 11.38
C LYS A 218 10.26 -1.71 10.68
N GLY A 219 10.74 -2.96 10.68
CA GLY A 219 11.89 -3.37 9.86
C GLY A 219 11.63 -3.25 8.36
N LEU A 220 10.45 -3.69 7.89
CA LEU A 220 10.03 -3.52 6.49
C LEU A 220 9.91 -2.04 6.11
N GLU A 221 9.32 -1.23 6.97
CA GLU A 221 9.17 0.21 6.78
C GLU A 221 10.50 0.97 6.77
N LEU A 222 11.49 0.54 7.57
CA LEU A 222 12.84 1.11 7.51
C LEU A 222 13.47 0.88 6.12
N ILE A 223 13.37 -0.35 5.59
CA ILE A 223 13.88 -0.67 4.26
C ILE A 223 13.13 0.13 3.18
N GLU A 224 11.81 0.24 3.31
CA GLU A 224 10.99 1.05 2.41
C GLU A 224 11.41 2.53 2.43
N ALA A 225 11.65 3.11 3.62
CA ALA A 225 12.09 4.50 3.77
C ALA A 225 13.46 4.76 3.10
N VAL A 226 14.40 3.81 3.18
CA VAL A 226 15.68 3.88 2.47
C VAL A 226 15.47 4.07 0.97
N TRP A 227 14.58 3.30 0.36
CA TRP A 227 14.30 3.38 -1.07
C TRP A 227 13.49 4.62 -1.46
N LEU A 228 12.48 4.98 -0.66
CA LEU A 228 11.61 6.13 -0.96
C LEU A 228 12.32 7.47 -0.86
N PHE A 229 13.17 7.64 0.16
CA PHE A 229 13.76 8.93 0.50
C PHE A 229 15.25 9.01 0.19
N GLY A 230 15.88 7.92 -0.28
CA GLY A 230 17.28 7.89 -0.68
C GLY A 230 18.26 8.15 0.48
N LEU A 231 17.85 7.89 1.73
CA LEU A 231 18.70 8.04 2.89
C LEU A 231 19.32 6.71 3.31
N PRO A 232 20.57 6.71 3.77
CA PRO A 232 21.17 5.51 4.33
C PRO A 232 20.52 5.15 5.68
N PRO A 233 20.49 3.87 6.06
CA PRO A 233 19.75 3.38 7.25
C PRO A 233 20.18 4.07 8.56
N GLU A 234 21.43 4.53 8.67
CA GLU A 234 21.96 5.23 9.85
C GLU A 234 21.29 6.59 10.11
N LYS A 235 20.66 7.14 9.08
CA LYS A 235 19.87 8.39 9.15
C LYS A 235 18.39 8.17 9.39
N ILE A 236 17.95 6.93 9.63
CA ILE A 236 16.56 6.59 9.93
C ILE A 236 16.51 6.04 11.36
N GLN A 237 15.99 6.83 12.27
CA GLN A 237 15.86 6.46 13.67
C GLN A 237 14.45 5.98 13.98
N ILE A 238 14.31 4.77 14.52
CA ILE A 238 13.02 4.26 14.99
C ILE A 238 12.73 4.84 16.37
N VAL A 239 11.52 5.41 16.53
CA VAL A 239 11.04 6.01 17.78
C VAL A 239 9.70 5.37 18.15
N VAL A 240 9.59 4.77 19.34
CA VAL A 240 8.31 4.20 19.79
C VAL A 240 7.45 5.30 20.41
N GLN A 241 6.30 5.54 19.77
CA GLN A 241 5.27 6.48 20.22
C GLN A 241 3.97 5.69 20.42
N ARG A 242 3.71 5.29 21.67
CA ARG A 242 2.64 4.35 22.05
C ARG A 242 1.24 4.83 21.71
N GLN A 243 1.01 6.14 21.75
CA GLN A 243 -0.30 6.73 21.47
C GLN A 243 -0.66 6.72 19.99
N SER A 244 0.34 6.53 19.11
CA SER A 244 0.18 6.57 17.65
C SER A 244 -0.55 7.82 17.14
N ILE A 245 -0.25 8.98 17.76
CA ILE A 245 -0.77 10.29 17.35
C ILE A 245 0.15 10.91 16.29
N VAL A 246 1.47 10.79 16.49
CA VAL A 246 2.48 11.27 15.56
C VAL A 246 2.89 10.11 14.65
N HIS A 247 2.75 10.30 13.34
CA HIS A 247 3.09 9.34 12.31
C HIS A 247 4.38 9.71 11.59
N SER A 248 5.50 9.71 12.32
CA SER A 248 6.83 10.07 11.87
C SER A 248 7.10 11.58 11.80
N ALA A 249 8.38 11.93 11.76
CA ALA A 249 8.87 13.30 11.61
C ALA A 249 10.19 13.30 10.83
N VAL A 250 10.61 14.49 10.41
CA VAL A 250 11.89 14.71 9.74
C VAL A 250 12.70 15.72 10.53
N GLN A 251 14.03 15.56 10.54
CA GLN A 251 14.95 16.53 11.09
C GLN A 251 15.73 17.20 9.97
N TYR A 252 15.79 18.52 10.00
CA TYR A 252 16.49 19.34 9.03
C TYR A 252 17.92 19.72 9.48
N SER A 253 18.68 20.35 8.59
CA SER A 253 20.08 20.73 8.84
C SER A 253 20.26 21.77 9.95
N ASP A 254 19.23 22.55 10.25
CA ASP A 254 19.19 23.51 11.36
C ASP A 254 18.73 22.89 12.69
N ASN A 255 18.55 21.56 12.72
CA ASN A 255 18.02 20.75 13.83
C ASN A 255 16.54 20.96 14.14
N SER A 256 15.77 21.71 13.36
CA SER A 256 14.32 21.71 13.48
C SER A 256 13.72 20.34 13.12
N ILE A 257 12.57 20.01 13.71
CA ILE A 257 11.82 18.76 13.51
C ILE A 257 10.40 19.10 13.12
#